data_0897d0ac552bf7703e5b180c842aa643
#
_entry.id   0897d0ac552bf7703e5b180c842aa643
#
_cell.length_a   1.000
_cell.length_b   1.000
_cell.length_c   1.000
_cell.angle_alpha   90.00
_cell.angle_beta   90.00
_cell.angle_gamma   90.00
#
_symmetry.space_group_name_H-M   'P 1'
#
loop_
_entity.id
_entity.type
_entity.pdbx_description
1 polymer ?
#
loop_
_entity_poly.entity_id
_entity_poly.type
_entity_poly.pdbx_seq_one_letter_code
_entity_poly.pdbx_strand_id
1 'polypeptide(L)'
;MTTGTARAAEGARTATDTERTAATGTSPTATAGASPTAAEGARLGTANAGPRPAVVGFGTATPANSYTQREMLDLFRIEDPRIRSVFLNSAIERRYLTLPPELADGTRATETQGELLAKHKEQGVRIAAHALGTALKRAGLCLADVGYLCCVTTTGLLTPGFSALLIKELGLPVSASRLDVVGMGCNAGLNALNAVASWSAANPGQAAVMVCAEVCSAAYVFDGTMRTAVVNSLFGDGAAAIAMVTDPAAADPPEEDAPPTGTLLRFASRIIPDAVEAMRYDWDDTHGKFSFFLDRDVPYVVGAHAEEVVDRLLTGTGLRRPDIAHWLVHSGGKKVIDSVKVNLGLSPHAVRHTTGVLRDYGNLSSGSFLFSYERLMEEGRVRRGDYGVLMTMGPGSTIETALVQW
;
A
#
# COMPACT_ATOMS: atom_id res chain seq x y z
N MET A 1 -36.97 -53.60 22.26
CA MET A 1 -36.56 -54.00 23.62
C MET A 1 -35.87 -52.82 24.23
N THR A 2 -36.58 -52.26 25.20
CA THR A 2 -36.20 -51.53 26.42
C THR A 2 -35.46 -50.21 26.23
N THR A 3 -36.12 -49.04 26.21
CA THR A 3 -36.77 -48.24 27.26
C THR A 3 -35.80 -47.86 28.42
N GLY A 4 -35.64 -46.58 28.61
CA GLY A 4 -34.96 -46.01 29.79
C GLY A 4 -35.07 -44.46 29.79
N THR A 5 -36.16 -43.99 30.36
CA THR A 5 -36.61 -42.62 30.63
C THR A 5 -36.00 -42.00 31.86
N ALA A 6 -35.92 -40.65 31.85
CA ALA A 6 -36.19 -39.69 32.96
C ALA A 6 -35.10 -39.50 34.04
N ARG A 7 -34.78 -38.29 34.46
CA ARG A 7 -35.60 -37.37 35.21
C ARG A 7 -34.89 -36.02 35.47
N ALA A 8 -35.66 -34.96 35.45
CA ALA A 8 -35.37 -33.62 35.91
C ALA A 8 -35.25 -33.58 37.45
N ALA A 9 -34.50 -32.59 37.97
CA ALA A 9 -34.71 -32.05 39.31
C ALA A 9 -34.42 -30.53 39.31
N GLU A 10 -35.48 -29.82 39.58
CA GLU A 10 -35.59 -28.44 40.05
C GLU A 10 -34.90 -28.24 41.42
N GLY A 11 -34.38 -27.07 41.68
CA GLY A 11 -33.95 -26.62 42.96
C GLY A 11 -33.86 -25.11 43.03
N ALA A 12 -34.94 -24.50 43.50
CA ALA A 12 -35.08 -23.06 43.73
C ALA A 12 -34.61 -22.65 45.15
N ARG A 13 -34.44 -21.32 45.30
CA ARG A 13 -34.35 -20.49 46.55
C ARG A 13 -32.95 -20.32 47.09
N THR A 14 -32.52 -19.12 47.56
CA THR A 14 -33.21 -18.03 48.25
C THR A 14 -32.42 -16.73 48.14
N ALA A 15 -33.14 -15.64 48.10
CA ALA A 15 -32.64 -14.28 48.27
C ALA A 15 -32.29 -14.03 49.75
N THR A 16 -31.23 -13.29 50.02
CA THR A 16 -31.08 -12.56 51.30
C THR A 16 -30.66 -11.12 50.99
N ASP A 17 -31.59 -10.23 51.31
CA ASP A 17 -31.37 -8.81 51.58
C ASP A 17 -30.35 -8.61 52.71
N THR A 18 -29.40 -7.70 52.52
CA THR A 18 -28.74 -7.04 53.64
C THR A 18 -28.28 -5.63 53.24
N GLU A 19 -28.99 -4.69 53.79
CA GLU A 19 -28.68 -3.36 54.31
C GLU A 19 -27.71 -2.42 53.59
N ARG A 20 -28.31 -1.32 53.22
CA ARG A 20 -27.77 0.01 52.95
C ARG A 20 -27.00 0.56 54.14
N THR A 21 -25.74 0.89 53.92
CA THR A 21 -25.04 1.91 54.75
C THR A 21 -24.56 3.03 53.82
N ALA A 22 -25.10 4.21 54.07
CA ALA A 22 -24.67 5.45 53.43
C ALA A 22 -23.31 5.87 53.98
N ALA A 23 -22.31 5.96 53.15
CA ALA A 23 -21.06 6.64 53.42
C ALA A 23 -20.94 7.88 52.56
N THR A 24 -21.03 9.03 53.17
CA THR A 24 -20.68 10.35 52.65
C THR A 24 -19.18 10.37 52.34
N GLY A 25 -18.79 10.37 51.10
CA GLY A 25 -17.41 10.49 50.66
C GLY A 25 -17.27 11.66 49.70
N THR A 26 -16.54 12.65 50.12
CA THR A 26 -16.10 13.85 49.41
C THR A 26 -15.54 13.58 48.01
N SER A 27 -16.03 14.30 47.03
CA SER A 27 -15.48 14.35 45.68
C SER A 27 -14.02 14.75 45.71
N PRO A 28 -13.13 14.02 45.04
CA PRO A 28 -11.80 14.53 44.71
C PRO A 28 -11.91 15.52 43.57
N THR A 29 -11.49 16.74 43.82
CA THR A 29 -11.20 17.79 42.87
C THR A 29 -10.32 17.20 41.74
N ALA A 30 -10.82 17.26 40.50
CA ALA A 30 -10.05 16.97 39.32
C ALA A 30 -8.90 17.99 39.20
N THR A 31 -7.72 17.58 39.57
CA THR A 31 -6.50 18.27 39.19
C THR A 31 -6.38 18.17 37.64
N ALA A 32 -6.44 19.33 36.99
CA ALA A 32 -6.14 19.46 35.60
C ALA A 32 -4.77 18.81 35.31
N GLY A 33 -4.81 17.66 34.68
CA GLY A 33 -3.61 16.99 34.19
C GLY A 33 -2.99 17.89 33.13
N ALA A 34 -1.78 18.35 33.39
CA ALA A 34 -0.95 19.05 32.43
C ALA A 34 -0.86 18.20 31.17
N SER A 35 -1.18 18.78 30.02
CA SER A 35 -0.84 18.24 28.70
C SER A 35 0.63 17.83 28.71
N PRO A 36 0.98 16.64 28.22
CA PRO A 36 2.38 16.31 28.08
C PRO A 36 3.01 17.34 27.13
N THR A 37 3.86 18.19 27.69
CA THR A 37 4.69 19.10 26.94
C THR A 37 5.46 18.28 25.89
N ALA A 38 5.41 18.76 24.65
CA ALA A 38 6.24 18.31 23.55
C ALA A 38 7.73 18.49 23.90
N ALA A 39 8.27 17.56 24.65
CA ALA A 39 9.67 17.52 25.00
C ALA A 39 10.19 16.09 24.89
N GLU A 40 11.15 15.97 24.03
CA GLU A 40 12.01 14.87 23.64
C GLU A 40 11.70 14.29 22.26
N GLY A 41 11.77 15.19 21.25
CA GLY A 41 12.26 14.78 19.95
C GLY A 41 13.66 14.22 20.14
N ALA A 42 13.81 12.88 20.07
CA ALA A 42 15.10 12.27 19.96
C ALA A 42 15.90 13.07 18.94
N ARG A 43 17.03 13.62 19.34
CA ARG A 43 18.03 14.17 18.43
C ARG A 43 18.47 13.01 17.54
N LEU A 44 17.80 12.85 16.41
CA LEU A 44 18.34 12.05 15.32
C LEU A 44 19.65 12.73 14.95
N GLY A 45 20.78 12.04 15.23
CA GLY A 45 22.10 12.57 15.03
C GLY A 45 22.24 13.17 13.64
N THR A 46 23.11 14.15 13.55
CA THR A 46 23.64 14.70 12.29
C THR A 46 23.74 13.60 11.26
N ALA A 47 23.14 13.81 10.08
CA ALA A 47 23.05 12.86 8.99
C ALA A 47 24.30 11.99 8.93
N ASN A 48 24.14 10.68 9.16
CA ASN A 48 25.20 9.72 9.08
C ASN A 48 25.88 9.89 7.72
N ALA A 49 27.15 10.23 7.70
CA ALA A 49 27.98 10.37 6.50
C ALA A 49 28.36 9.00 5.89
N GLY A 50 27.60 7.94 6.22
CA GLY A 50 27.81 6.60 5.69
C GLY A 50 27.17 6.40 4.30
N PRO A 51 27.55 5.33 3.60
CA PRO A 51 26.99 4.99 2.29
C PRO A 51 25.49 4.81 2.40
N ARG A 52 24.76 5.38 1.44
CA ARG A 52 23.28 5.42 1.46
C ARG A 52 22.67 4.50 0.41
N PRO A 53 21.52 3.88 0.70
CA PRO A 53 20.84 3.02 -0.26
C PRO A 53 20.32 3.84 -1.44
N ALA A 54 20.73 3.45 -2.64
CA ALA A 54 20.39 4.09 -3.88
C ALA A 54 19.48 3.19 -4.72
N VAL A 55 18.50 3.79 -5.38
CA VAL A 55 17.60 3.12 -6.34
C VAL A 55 18.34 2.99 -7.66
N VAL A 56 18.84 1.81 -7.97
CA VAL A 56 19.62 1.54 -9.19
C VAL A 56 18.75 1.02 -10.34
N GLY A 57 17.54 0.54 -10.04
CA GLY A 57 16.61 0.07 -11.07
C GLY A 57 15.17 0.03 -10.57
N PHE A 58 14.25 0.12 -11.51
CA PHE A 58 12.81 0.05 -11.24
C PHE A 58 12.11 -0.61 -12.45
N GLY A 59 10.94 -1.18 -12.21
CA GLY A 59 10.14 -1.77 -13.28
C GLY A 59 8.70 -1.97 -12.85
N THR A 60 7.78 -1.85 -13.80
CA THR A 60 6.36 -2.11 -13.59
C THR A 60 5.84 -3.15 -14.57
N ALA A 61 4.73 -3.79 -14.21
CA ALA A 61 4.04 -4.73 -15.07
C ALA A 61 2.54 -4.75 -14.75
N THR A 62 1.74 -5.05 -15.77
CA THR A 62 0.30 -5.24 -15.66
C THR A 62 -0.12 -6.55 -16.33
N PRO A 63 -1.33 -7.09 -16.05
CA PRO A 63 -1.94 -8.06 -16.94
C PRO A 63 -2.09 -7.52 -18.37
N ALA A 64 -2.28 -8.42 -19.33
CA ALA A 64 -2.44 -8.03 -20.73
C ALA A 64 -3.74 -7.27 -21.01
N ASN A 65 -4.81 -7.60 -20.30
CA ASN A 65 -6.14 -7.06 -20.55
C ASN A 65 -6.40 -5.77 -19.75
N SER A 66 -6.88 -4.76 -20.46
CA SER A 66 -7.30 -3.50 -19.84
C SER A 66 -8.75 -3.19 -20.19
N TYR A 67 -9.43 -2.49 -19.29
CA TYR A 67 -10.85 -2.16 -19.42
C TYR A 67 -11.08 -0.71 -19.04
N THR A 68 -11.88 -0.01 -19.83
CA THR A 68 -12.42 1.30 -19.45
C THR A 68 -13.52 1.14 -18.40
N GLN A 69 -13.86 2.22 -17.71
CA GLN A 69 -14.97 2.21 -16.77
C GLN A 69 -16.31 1.87 -17.45
N ARG A 70 -16.49 2.28 -18.72
CA ARG A 70 -17.71 1.95 -19.50
C ARG A 70 -17.78 0.48 -19.83
N GLU A 71 -16.70 -0.11 -20.32
CA GLU A 71 -16.61 -1.55 -20.60
C GLU A 71 -16.88 -2.37 -19.33
N MET A 72 -16.40 -1.94 -18.16
CA MET A 72 -16.70 -2.62 -16.90
C MET A 72 -18.19 -2.58 -16.56
N LEU A 73 -18.85 -1.42 -16.73
CA LEU A 73 -20.28 -1.29 -16.51
C LEU A 73 -21.10 -2.18 -17.45
N ASP A 74 -20.68 -2.31 -18.70
CA ASP A 74 -21.36 -3.13 -19.70
C ASP A 74 -21.11 -4.63 -19.46
N LEU A 75 -19.87 -5.03 -19.17
CA LEU A 75 -19.49 -6.43 -18.90
C LEU A 75 -20.19 -7.00 -17.66
N PHE A 76 -20.43 -6.19 -16.63
CA PHE A 76 -21.15 -6.60 -15.43
C PHE A 76 -22.65 -6.23 -15.47
N ARG A 77 -23.16 -5.73 -16.59
CA ARG A 77 -24.56 -5.35 -16.81
C ARG A 77 -25.11 -4.45 -15.71
N ILE A 78 -24.29 -3.44 -15.31
CA ILE A 78 -24.63 -2.52 -14.23
C ILE A 78 -25.60 -1.46 -14.74
N GLU A 79 -26.86 -1.49 -14.29
CA GLU A 79 -27.92 -0.57 -14.71
C GLU A 79 -28.20 0.53 -13.67
N ASP A 80 -27.96 0.28 -12.37
CA ASP A 80 -28.21 1.28 -11.31
C ASP A 80 -27.44 2.59 -11.60
N PRO A 81 -28.16 3.72 -11.80
CA PRO A 81 -27.52 4.98 -12.18
C PRO A 81 -26.59 5.54 -11.12
N ARG A 82 -26.79 5.20 -9.83
CA ARG A 82 -25.89 5.63 -8.74
C ARG A 82 -24.58 4.87 -8.81
N ILE A 83 -24.61 3.56 -9.04
CA ILE A 83 -23.43 2.73 -9.23
C ILE A 83 -22.68 3.18 -10.49
N ARG A 84 -23.38 3.37 -11.61
CA ARG A 84 -22.80 3.90 -12.85
C ARG A 84 -22.09 5.24 -12.60
N SER A 85 -22.69 6.13 -11.82
CA SER A 85 -22.09 7.41 -11.45
C SER A 85 -20.77 7.25 -10.67
N VAL A 86 -20.65 6.26 -9.78
CA VAL A 86 -19.40 5.97 -9.05
C VAL A 86 -18.27 5.62 -10.00
N PHE A 87 -18.52 4.74 -10.98
CA PHE A 87 -17.52 4.37 -11.98
C PHE A 87 -17.13 5.58 -12.86
N LEU A 88 -18.11 6.27 -13.44
CA LEU A 88 -17.88 7.33 -14.43
C LEU A 88 -17.26 8.61 -13.84
N ASN A 89 -17.39 8.85 -12.53
CA ASN A 89 -16.83 10.01 -11.85
C ASN A 89 -15.57 9.70 -11.02
N SER A 90 -14.99 8.51 -11.17
CA SER A 90 -13.81 8.05 -10.43
C SER A 90 -12.51 8.75 -10.83
N ALA A 91 -12.48 9.51 -11.92
CA ALA A 91 -11.29 10.05 -12.58
C ALA A 91 -10.33 8.95 -13.11
N ILE A 92 -10.88 7.76 -13.37
CA ILE A 92 -10.18 6.61 -13.95
C ILE A 92 -10.72 6.38 -15.34
N GLU A 93 -9.85 6.33 -16.33
CA GLU A 93 -10.23 6.03 -17.72
C GLU A 93 -10.11 4.54 -18.00
N ARG A 94 -9.04 3.92 -17.47
CA ARG A 94 -8.71 2.52 -17.75
C ARG A 94 -8.11 1.84 -16.52
N ARG A 95 -8.32 0.53 -16.43
CA ARG A 95 -7.65 -0.36 -15.46
C ARG A 95 -7.27 -1.68 -16.11
N TYR A 96 -6.19 -2.27 -15.63
CA TYR A 96 -5.78 -3.62 -16.01
C TYR A 96 -6.34 -4.60 -14.99
N LEU A 97 -6.99 -5.68 -15.45
CA LEU A 97 -7.70 -6.61 -14.60
C LEU A 97 -7.67 -8.03 -15.18
N THR A 98 -7.64 -9.02 -14.31
CA THR A 98 -7.87 -10.42 -14.64
C THR A 98 -9.30 -10.80 -14.25
N LEU A 99 -10.25 -10.56 -15.17
CA LEU A 99 -11.67 -10.81 -14.91
C LEU A 99 -11.99 -12.31 -14.83
N PRO A 100 -13.08 -12.68 -14.11
CA PRO A 100 -13.56 -14.05 -14.10
C PRO A 100 -13.99 -14.51 -15.51
N PRO A 101 -13.99 -15.82 -15.78
CA PRO A 101 -14.41 -16.37 -17.06
C PRO A 101 -15.82 -15.95 -17.45
N GLU A 102 -16.05 -15.79 -18.74
CA GLU A 102 -17.38 -15.58 -19.31
C GLU A 102 -18.13 -16.90 -19.42
N LEU A 103 -19.38 -16.91 -18.98
CA LEU A 103 -20.29 -18.05 -19.07
C LEU A 103 -21.01 -18.06 -20.43
N ALA A 104 -21.67 -19.18 -20.75
CA ALA A 104 -22.37 -19.37 -22.02
C ALA A 104 -23.51 -18.35 -22.27
N ASP A 105 -24.06 -17.76 -21.20
CA ASP A 105 -25.10 -16.72 -21.26
C ASP A 105 -24.52 -15.29 -21.35
N GLY A 106 -23.19 -15.17 -21.46
CA GLY A 106 -22.47 -13.92 -21.51
C GLY A 106 -22.34 -13.20 -20.18
N THR A 107 -22.69 -13.83 -19.06
CA THR A 107 -22.41 -13.32 -17.72
C THR A 107 -20.99 -13.73 -17.27
N ARG A 108 -20.50 -13.16 -16.17
CA ARG A 108 -19.23 -13.55 -15.58
C ARG A 108 -19.42 -14.55 -14.45
N ALA A 109 -18.55 -15.55 -14.40
CA ALA A 109 -18.56 -16.54 -13.32
C ALA A 109 -18.37 -15.86 -11.95
N THR A 110 -19.05 -16.42 -10.94
CA THR A 110 -18.78 -16.03 -9.55
C THR A 110 -17.68 -16.95 -9.00
N GLU A 111 -16.53 -16.36 -8.69
CA GLU A 111 -15.38 -17.10 -8.20
C GLU A 111 -15.49 -17.36 -6.70
N THR A 112 -15.12 -18.55 -6.28
CA THR A 112 -14.95 -18.93 -4.86
C THR A 112 -13.69 -18.28 -4.29
N GLN A 113 -13.55 -18.21 -2.95
CA GLN A 113 -12.33 -17.72 -2.32
C GLN A 113 -11.08 -18.53 -2.74
N GLY A 114 -11.23 -19.82 -2.96
CA GLY A 114 -10.14 -20.69 -3.44
C GLY A 114 -9.67 -20.34 -4.85
N GLU A 115 -10.61 -20.08 -5.77
CA GLU A 115 -10.31 -19.64 -7.14
C GLU A 115 -9.68 -18.25 -7.16
N LEU A 116 -10.14 -17.34 -6.30
CA LEU A 116 -9.55 -16.01 -6.15
C LEU A 116 -8.09 -16.09 -5.67
N LEU A 117 -7.79 -16.96 -4.68
CA LEU A 117 -6.42 -17.19 -4.21
C LEU A 117 -5.55 -17.85 -5.27
N ALA A 118 -6.09 -18.79 -6.07
CA ALA A 118 -5.38 -19.39 -7.20
C ALA A 118 -5.04 -18.33 -8.27
N LYS A 119 -6.00 -17.48 -8.63
CA LYS A 119 -5.79 -16.32 -9.52
C LYS A 119 -4.72 -15.39 -8.98
N HIS A 120 -4.80 -15.03 -7.69
CA HIS A 120 -3.82 -14.16 -7.03
C HIS A 120 -2.41 -14.75 -7.13
N LYS A 121 -2.25 -16.04 -6.85
CA LYS A 121 -0.97 -16.74 -6.93
C LYS A 121 -0.41 -16.74 -8.35
N GLU A 122 -1.21 -17.15 -9.33
CA GLU A 122 -0.77 -17.30 -10.71
C GLU A 122 -0.43 -15.97 -11.36
N GLN A 123 -1.38 -15.03 -11.33
CA GLN A 123 -1.20 -13.74 -11.95
C GLN A 123 -0.17 -12.88 -11.20
N GLY A 124 -0.18 -12.94 -9.86
CA GLY A 124 0.77 -12.20 -9.04
C GLY A 124 2.22 -12.61 -9.29
N VAL A 125 2.52 -13.91 -9.38
CA VAL A 125 3.87 -14.40 -9.73
C VAL A 125 4.27 -13.91 -11.11
N ARG A 126 3.37 -14.01 -12.10
CA ARG A 126 3.66 -13.62 -13.49
C ARG A 126 4.02 -12.14 -13.63
N ILE A 127 3.19 -11.24 -13.08
CA ILE A 127 3.43 -9.80 -13.19
C ILE A 127 4.61 -9.36 -12.30
N ALA A 128 4.78 -9.98 -11.11
CA ALA A 128 5.92 -9.72 -10.24
C ALA A 128 7.25 -10.10 -10.88
N ALA A 129 7.32 -11.27 -11.53
CA ALA A 129 8.51 -11.73 -12.25
C ALA A 129 8.89 -10.75 -13.38
N HIS A 130 7.91 -10.24 -14.12
CA HIS A 130 8.15 -9.26 -15.18
C HIS A 130 8.67 -7.93 -14.63
N ALA A 131 8.03 -7.39 -13.59
CA ALA A 131 8.46 -6.15 -12.94
C ALA A 131 9.87 -6.26 -12.36
N LEU A 132 10.18 -7.38 -11.68
CA LEU A 132 11.50 -7.67 -11.11
C LEU A 132 12.56 -7.76 -12.22
N GLY A 133 12.29 -8.53 -13.27
CA GLY A 133 13.22 -8.66 -14.41
C GLY A 133 13.51 -7.32 -15.08
N THR A 134 12.50 -6.47 -15.22
CA THR A 134 12.66 -5.09 -15.76
C THR A 134 13.52 -4.23 -14.84
N ALA A 135 13.29 -4.29 -13.52
CA ALA A 135 14.07 -3.53 -12.54
C ALA A 135 15.54 -3.93 -12.55
N LEU A 136 15.84 -5.24 -12.56
CA LEU A 136 17.22 -5.74 -12.63
C LEU A 136 17.90 -5.35 -13.95
N LYS A 137 17.19 -5.48 -15.07
CA LYS A 137 17.73 -5.10 -16.38
C LYS A 137 18.12 -3.62 -16.42
N ARG A 138 17.26 -2.72 -15.90
CA ARG A 138 17.54 -1.28 -15.82
C ARG A 138 18.72 -0.97 -14.87
N ALA A 139 18.91 -1.79 -13.84
CA ALA A 139 20.00 -1.69 -12.89
C ALA A 139 21.34 -2.26 -13.44
N GLY A 140 21.36 -2.93 -14.58
CA GLY A 140 22.52 -3.69 -15.07
C GLY A 140 22.85 -4.91 -14.20
N LEU A 141 21.89 -5.42 -13.41
CA LEU A 141 22.03 -6.56 -12.50
C LEU A 141 21.44 -7.82 -13.13
N CYS A 142 21.96 -8.97 -12.70
CA CYS A 142 21.40 -10.28 -13.02
C CYS A 142 20.70 -10.91 -11.81
N LEU A 143 19.97 -11.99 -12.05
CA LEU A 143 19.24 -12.72 -10.99
C LEU A 143 20.18 -13.20 -9.86
N ALA A 144 21.43 -13.58 -10.20
CA ALA A 144 22.40 -14.07 -9.23
C ALA A 144 22.92 -12.99 -8.25
N ASP A 145 22.75 -11.72 -8.59
CA ASP A 145 23.19 -10.58 -7.75
C ASP A 145 22.24 -10.30 -6.59
N VAL A 146 21.02 -10.87 -6.61
CA VAL A 146 19.99 -10.59 -5.61
C VAL A 146 20.33 -11.27 -4.28
N GLY A 147 20.76 -10.47 -3.29
CA GLY A 147 21.04 -10.92 -1.93
C GLY A 147 19.83 -10.83 -0.99
N TYR A 148 18.86 -9.98 -1.31
CA TYR A 148 17.63 -9.80 -0.52
C TYR A 148 16.41 -9.58 -1.41
N LEU A 149 15.32 -10.31 -1.13
CA LEU A 149 14.05 -10.18 -1.83
C LEU A 149 12.92 -9.88 -0.84
N CYS A 150 12.31 -8.71 -0.93
CA CYS A 150 11.11 -8.35 -0.19
C CYS A 150 9.90 -8.34 -1.14
N CYS A 151 8.89 -9.14 -0.85
CA CYS A 151 7.63 -9.17 -1.59
C CYS A 151 6.50 -8.59 -0.76
N VAL A 152 5.70 -7.73 -1.39
CA VAL A 152 4.57 -7.04 -0.78
C VAL A 152 3.29 -7.41 -1.51
N THR A 153 2.26 -7.76 -0.77
CA THR A 153 0.92 -7.94 -1.33
C THR A 153 -0.17 -7.66 -0.30
N THR A 154 -1.30 -7.17 -0.77
CA THR A 154 -2.50 -6.91 0.04
C THR A 154 -3.73 -7.62 -0.51
N THR A 155 -3.60 -8.29 -1.65
CA THR A 155 -4.72 -8.83 -2.43
C THR A 155 -4.89 -10.35 -2.29
N GLY A 156 -4.14 -10.98 -1.40
CA GLY A 156 -4.29 -12.40 -1.07
C GLY A 156 -3.33 -12.86 0.01
N LEU A 157 -3.71 -13.89 0.73
CA LEU A 157 -2.89 -14.56 1.74
C LEU A 157 -2.36 -15.87 1.17
N LEU A 158 -1.03 -15.98 1.04
CA LEU A 158 -0.35 -17.16 0.55
C LEU A 158 0.67 -17.70 1.57
N THR A 159 0.73 -19.00 1.70
CA THR A 159 1.78 -19.73 2.40
C THR A 159 2.20 -20.93 1.52
N PRO A 160 3.44 -20.94 0.96
CA PRO A 160 4.48 -19.92 1.05
C PRO A 160 4.13 -18.63 0.31
N GLY A 161 4.72 -17.49 0.76
CA GLY A 161 4.52 -16.17 0.17
C GLY A 161 5.23 -16.00 -1.19
N PHE A 162 5.00 -14.83 -1.79
CA PHE A 162 5.56 -14.52 -3.12
C PHE A 162 7.08 -14.59 -3.20
N SER A 163 7.80 -14.26 -2.13
CA SER A 163 9.27 -14.33 -2.14
C SER A 163 9.76 -15.75 -2.47
N ALA A 164 9.17 -16.78 -1.85
CA ALA A 164 9.53 -18.16 -2.11
C ALA A 164 9.09 -18.63 -3.52
N LEU A 165 7.92 -18.15 -3.98
CA LEU A 165 7.41 -18.48 -5.32
C LEU A 165 8.28 -17.87 -6.41
N LEU A 166 8.72 -16.61 -6.26
CA LEU A 166 9.59 -15.94 -7.22
C LEU A 166 11.01 -16.51 -7.23
N ILE A 167 11.56 -16.89 -6.07
CA ILE A 167 12.85 -17.61 -6.02
C ILE A 167 12.77 -18.87 -6.87
N LYS A 168 11.71 -19.66 -6.72
CA LYS A 168 11.51 -20.88 -7.51
C LYS A 168 11.29 -20.58 -8.99
N GLU A 169 10.43 -19.63 -9.30
CA GLU A 169 10.02 -19.32 -10.69
C GLU A 169 11.18 -18.77 -11.52
N LEU A 170 11.97 -17.88 -10.94
CA LEU A 170 13.03 -17.16 -11.63
C LEU A 170 14.42 -17.79 -11.45
N GLY A 171 14.58 -18.76 -10.55
CA GLY A 171 15.88 -19.31 -10.22
C GLY A 171 16.78 -18.31 -9.48
N LEU A 172 16.20 -17.47 -8.62
CA LEU A 172 16.97 -16.58 -7.75
C LEU A 172 17.83 -17.39 -6.77
N PRO A 173 18.91 -16.79 -6.20
CA PRO A 173 19.76 -17.50 -5.25
C PRO A 173 18.96 -18.07 -4.08
N VAL A 174 19.11 -19.34 -3.82
CA VAL A 174 18.45 -20.05 -2.69
C VAL A 174 18.93 -19.56 -1.32
N SER A 175 20.07 -18.88 -1.29
CA SER A 175 20.66 -18.23 -0.13
C SER A 175 20.22 -16.78 0.06
N ALA A 176 19.44 -16.22 -0.86
CA ALA A 176 18.93 -14.84 -0.72
C ALA A 176 18.05 -14.74 0.53
N SER A 177 18.33 -13.73 1.35
CA SER A 177 17.43 -13.36 2.45
C SER A 177 16.10 -12.89 1.90
N ARG A 178 15.01 -13.13 2.62
CA ARG A 178 13.68 -12.80 2.12
C ARG A 178 12.72 -12.29 3.18
N LEU A 179 11.77 -11.46 2.75
CA LEU A 179 10.67 -10.94 3.55
C LEU A 179 9.38 -10.95 2.72
N ASP A 180 8.27 -11.38 3.30
CA ASP A 180 6.94 -11.19 2.74
C ASP A 180 6.14 -10.26 3.65
N VAL A 181 5.67 -9.13 3.11
CA VAL A 181 4.85 -8.14 3.80
C VAL A 181 3.41 -8.29 3.34
N VAL A 182 2.54 -8.73 4.26
CA VAL A 182 1.13 -9.00 3.99
C VAL A 182 0.26 -8.33 5.05
N GLY A 183 -0.93 -7.85 4.67
CA GLY A 183 -1.91 -7.32 5.62
C GLY A 183 -1.74 -5.85 6.03
N MET A 184 -0.81 -5.11 5.43
CA MET A 184 -0.64 -3.67 5.69
C MET A 184 -1.43 -2.77 4.73
N GLY A 185 -1.88 -3.29 3.58
CA GLY A 185 -2.63 -2.53 2.59
C GLY A 185 -1.78 -1.59 1.74
N CYS A 186 -2.39 -0.49 1.27
CA CYS A 186 -1.79 0.40 0.27
C CYS A 186 -0.51 1.13 0.75
N ASN A 187 -0.25 1.23 2.04
CA ASN A 187 0.98 1.80 2.60
C ASN A 187 2.13 0.78 2.69
N ALA A 188 1.86 -0.51 2.50
CA ALA A 188 2.81 -1.59 2.67
C ALA A 188 4.08 -1.43 1.82
N GLY A 189 3.96 -0.95 0.58
CA GLY A 189 5.09 -0.77 -0.32
C GLY A 189 6.13 0.20 0.21
N LEU A 190 5.72 1.34 0.74
CA LEU A 190 6.66 2.32 1.27
C LEU A 190 7.21 1.90 2.65
N ASN A 191 6.39 1.20 3.46
CA ASN A 191 6.86 0.60 4.70
C ASN A 191 7.92 -0.49 4.44
N ALA A 192 7.68 -1.36 3.46
CA ALA A 192 8.63 -2.38 3.01
C ALA A 192 9.92 -1.76 2.43
N LEU A 193 9.80 -0.65 1.69
CA LEU A 193 10.96 0.06 1.15
C LEU A 193 11.90 0.54 2.26
N ASN A 194 11.38 0.94 3.43
CA ASN A 194 12.20 1.26 4.59
C ASN A 194 13.02 0.05 5.08
N ALA A 195 12.41 -1.14 5.13
CA ALA A 195 13.11 -2.37 5.51
C ALA A 195 14.19 -2.75 4.48
N VAL A 196 13.89 -2.63 3.18
CA VAL A 196 14.82 -2.91 2.08
C VAL A 196 16.00 -1.94 2.09
N ALA A 197 15.74 -0.65 2.29
CA ALA A 197 16.77 0.38 2.42
C ALA A 197 17.68 0.11 3.63
N SER A 198 17.10 -0.26 4.76
CA SER A 198 17.85 -0.61 5.98
C SER A 198 18.74 -1.83 5.78
N TRP A 199 18.21 -2.88 5.11
CA TRP A 199 19.00 -4.07 4.78
C TRP A 199 20.15 -3.72 3.81
N SER A 200 19.87 -2.97 2.75
CA SER A 200 20.87 -2.52 1.78
C SER A 200 22.00 -1.72 2.45
N ALA A 201 21.66 -0.81 3.36
CA ALA A 201 22.66 -0.02 4.12
C ALA A 201 23.54 -0.91 5.02
N ALA A 202 22.98 -2.00 5.56
CA ALA A 202 23.73 -2.96 6.39
C ALA A 202 24.54 -3.98 5.56
N ASN A 203 24.28 -4.10 4.26
CA ASN A 203 24.94 -5.05 3.35
C ASN A 203 25.44 -4.33 2.07
N PRO A 204 26.42 -3.44 2.20
CA PRO A 204 26.94 -2.68 1.06
C PRO A 204 27.45 -3.58 -0.07
N GLY A 205 27.21 -3.18 -1.31
CA GLY A 205 27.59 -3.94 -2.50
C GLY A 205 26.65 -5.08 -2.88
N GLN A 206 25.65 -5.40 -2.04
CA GLN A 206 24.67 -6.43 -2.36
C GLN A 206 23.36 -5.81 -2.88
N ALA A 207 22.75 -6.46 -3.87
CA ALA A 207 21.48 -6.00 -4.41
C ALA A 207 20.29 -6.44 -3.50
N ALA A 208 19.47 -5.47 -3.12
CA ALA A 208 18.22 -5.68 -2.43
C ALA A 208 17.06 -5.30 -3.36
N VAL A 209 16.08 -6.19 -3.51
CA VAL A 209 14.94 -5.98 -4.40
C VAL A 209 13.65 -6.00 -3.59
N MET A 210 12.79 -5.01 -3.82
CA MET A 210 11.40 -5.02 -3.37
C MET A 210 10.47 -5.20 -4.57
N VAL A 211 9.45 -6.04 -4.41
CA VAL A 211 8.40 -6.25 -5.40
C VAL A 211 7.04 -6.10 -4.73
N CYS A 212 6.22 -5.15 -5.19
CA CYS A 212 4.80 -5.06 -4.87
C CYS A 212 4.01 -5.81 -5.95
N ALA A 213 3.20 -6.78 -5.58
CA ALA A 213 2.39 -7.58 -6.52
C ALA A 213 0.92 -7.58 -6.08
N GLU A 214 0.07 -6.88 -6.83
CA GLU A 214 -1.32 -6.69 -6.50
C GLU A 214 -2.23 -7.19 -7.62
N VAL A 215 -3.04 -8.19 -7.30
CA VAL A 215 -4.09 -8.73 -8.16
C VAL A 215 -5.43 -8.34 -7.55
N CYS A 216 -5.77 -7.06 -7.68
CA CYS A 216 -6.98 -6.50 -7.06
C CYS A 216 -8.26 -7.18 -7.57
N SER A 217 -8.26 -7.67 -8.80
CA SER A 217 -9.34 -8.48 -9.37
C SER A 217 -9.57 -9.82 -8.65
N ALA A 218 -8.62 -10.27 -7.81
CA ALA A 218 -8.74 -11.43 -6.95
C ALA A 218 -9.19 -11.10 -5.51
N ALA A 219 -9.28 -9.81 -5.16
CA ALA A 219 -9.61 -9.37 -3.80
C ALA A 219 -10.90 -8.55 -3.74
N TYR A 220 -11.22 -7.81 -4.80
CA TYR A 220 -12.33 -6.85 -4.84
C TYR A 220 -13.41 -7.31 -5.81
N VAL A 221 -14.23 -8.25 -5.38
CA VAL A 221 -15.29 -8.87 -6.20
C VAL A 221 -16.56 -8.03 -6.16
N PHE A 222 -17.12 -7.75 -7.34
CA PHE A 222 -18.38 -7.01 -7.46
C PHE A 222 -19.59 -7.93 -7.21
N ASP A 223 -20.44 -7.56 -6.26
CA ASP A 223 -21.66 -8.28 -5.88
C ASP A 223 -22.95 -7.52 -6.22
N GLY A 224 -22.86 -6.43 -6.98
CA GLY A 224 -24.00 -5.58 -7.36
C GLY A 224 -24.38 -4.55 -6.30
N THR A 225 -23.70 -4.49 -5.15
CA THR A 225 -24.00 -3.51 -4.10
C THR A 225 -23.20 -2.21 -4.27
N MET A 226 -23.68 -1.11 -3.69
CA MET A 226 -22.97 0.16 -3.67
C MET A 226 -21.64 0.05 -2.92
N ARG A 227 -21.55 -0.78 -1.87
CA ARG A 227 -20.34 -1.03 -1.10
C ARG A 227 -19.21 -1.56 -1.98
N THR A 228 -19.46 -2.63 -2.71
CA THR A 228 -18.47 -3.24 -3.60
C THR A 228 -18.26 -2.43 -4.87
N ALA A 229 -19.25 -1.65 -5.32
CA ALA A 229 -19.10 -0.77 -6.47
C ALA A 229 -18.01 0.28 -6.28
N VAL A 230 -17.88 0.88 -5.10
CA VAL A 230 -16.83 1.87 -4.81
C VAL A 230 -15.45 1.24 -4.98
N VAL A 231 -15.20 0.10 -4.34
CA VAL A 231 -13.91 -0.62 -4.46
C VAL A 231 -13.67 -1.11 -5.89
N ASN A 232 -14.70 -1.69 -6.53
CA ASN A 232 -14.58 -2.20 -7.89
C ASN A 232 -14.46 -1.12 -8.96
N SER A 233 -14.87 0.11 -8.68
CA SER A 233 -14.62 1.24 -9.59
C SER A 233 -13.19 1.79 -9.50
N LEU A 234 -12.44 1.40 -8.46
CA LEU A 234 -11.21 2.08 -8.05
C LEU A 234 -9.93 1.27 -8.36
N PHE A 235 -9.90 0.00 -7.97
CA PHE A 235 -8.68 -0.81 -7.96
C PHE A 235 -8.36 -1.46 -9.31
N GLY A 236 -7.05 -1.62 -9.59
CA GLY A 236 -6.53 -2.33 -10.75
C GLY A 236 -5.40 -3.30 -10.39
N ASP A 237 -5.07 -4.23 -11.27
CA ASP A 237 -4.00 -5.20 -11.12
C ASP A 237 -2.68 -4.63 -11.63
N GLY A 238 -1.60 -4.85 -10.89
CA GLY A 238 -0.26 -4.46 -11.30
C GLY A 238 0.81 -4.91 -10.33
N ALA A 239 2.03 -4.97 -10.82
CA ALA A 239 3.21 -5.18 -10.00
C ALA A 239 4.24 -4.08 -10.28
N ALA A 240 5.02 -3.74 -9.25
CA ALA A 240 6.13 -2.81 -9.38
C ALA A 240 7.31 -3.33 -8.57
N ALA A 241 8.51 -3.19 -9.11
CA ALA A 241 9.74 -3.58 -8.44
C ALA A 241 10.73 -2.43 -8.41
N ILE A 242 11.57 -2.44 -7.38
CA ILE A 242 12.67 -1.51 -7.20
C ILE A 242 13.92 -2.28 -6.76
N ALA A 243 15.04 -2.05 -7.41
CA ALA A 243 16.33 -2.60 -7.05
C ALA A 243 17.18 -1.52 -6.40
N MET A 244 17.83 -1.86 -5.30
CA MET A 244 18.63 -0.96 -4.49
C MET A 244 20.02 -1.56 -4.23
N VAL A 245 21.02 -0.72 -4.25
CA VAL A 245 22.38 -1.05 -3.84
C VAL A 245 22.92 0.10 -2.99
N THR A 246 23.61 -0.24 -1.92
CA THR A 246 24.42 0.71 -1.19
C THR A 246 25.88 0.51 -1.64
N ASP A 247 26.39 1.44 -2.41
CA ASP A 247 27.75 1.35 -2.92
C ASP A 247 28.73 1.99 -1.92
N PRO A 248 29.65 1.21 -1.36
CA PRO A 248 30.70 1.77 -0.51
C PRO A 248 31.71 2.64 -1.28
N ALA A 249 31.80 2.44 -2.61
CA ALA A 249 32.70 3.20 -3.49
C ALA A 249 32.06 4.43 -4.13
N ALA A 250 30.76 4.73 -3.88
CA ALA A 250 30.05 5.88 -4.43
C ALA A 250 30.61 7.26 -3.97
N ALA A 251 31.88 7.30 -3.54
CA ALA A 251 32.62 8.53 -3.36
C ALA A 251 33.07 9.15 -4.69
N ASP A 252 33.11 8.37 -5.78
CA ASP A 252 33.38 8.91 -7.10
C ASP A 252 32.10 9.53 -7.67
N PRO A 253 32.16 10.79 -8.15
CA PRO A 253 31.03 11.40 -8.78
C PRO A 253 30.62 10.56 -10.00
N PRO A 254 29.34 10.17 -10.11
CA PRO A 254 28.86 9.44 -11.29
C PRO A 254 29.13 10.27 -12.54
N GLU A 255 29.32 9.60 -13.68
CA GLU A 255 29.52 10.25 -14.98
C GLU A 255 28.48 11.36 -15.18
N GLU A 256 28.91 12.49 -15.74
CA GLU A 256 28.08 13.72 -15.86
C GLU A 256 26.78 13.48 -16.61
N ASP A 257 26.78 12.54 -17.56
CA ASP A 257 25.63 12.16 -18.39
C ASP A 257 24.80 10.97 -17.85
N ALA A 258 25.18 10.37 -16.72
CA ALA A 258 24.41 9.27 -16.15
C ALA A 258 23.06 9.77 -15.59
N PRO A 259 21.95 9.04 -15.84
CA PRO A 259 20.65 9.42 -15.28
C PRO A 259 20.74 9.50 -13.74
N PRO A 260 20.10 10.51 -13.14
CA PRO A 260 20.18 10.71 -11.70
C PRO A 260 19.59 9.51 -10.96
N THR A 261 20.34 9.00 -9.99
CA THR A 261 19.97 7.86 -9.15
C THR A 261 19.33 8.35 -7.86
N GLY A 262 18.14 7.87 -7.54
CA GLY A 262 17.42 8.28 -6.33
C GLY A 262 18.01 7.65 -5.07
N THR A 263 18.50 8.46 -4.15
CA THR A 263 19.03 8.03 -2.85
C THR A 263 17.99 8.24 -1.76
N LEU A 264 17.68 7.19 -0.99
CA LEU A 264 16.74 7.29 0.12
C LEU A 264 17.43 7.87 1.35
N LEU A 265 16.91 9.00 1.82
CA LEU A 265 17.53 9.76 2.91
C LEU A 265 16.87 9.50 4.26
N ARG A 266 15.54 9.38 4.27
CA ARG A 266 14.78 9.34 5.52
C ARG A 266 13.38 8.78 5.29
N PHE A 267 12.80 8.21 6.35
CA PHE A 267 11.42 7.75 6.41
C PHE A 267 10.70 8.37 7.61
N ALA A 268 9.40 8.59 7.48
CA ALA A 268 8.52 8.94 8.58
C ALA A 268 7.15 8.27 8.40
N SER A 269 6.58 7.81 9.50
CA SER A 269 5.33 7.07 9.54
C SER A 269 4.40 7.66 10.60
N ARG A 270 3.09 7.56 10.37
CA ARG A 270 2.05 7.86 11.34
C ARG A 270 0.85 6.94 11.16
N ILE A 271 0.40 6.34 12.23
CA ILE A 271 -0.90 5.70 12.34
C ILE A 271 -1.89 6.69 12.98
N ILE A 272 -3.16 6.61 12.61
CA ILE A 272 -4.25 7.41 13.18
C ILE A 272 -5.18 6.46 13.93
N PRO A 273 -4.99 6.26 15.26
CA PRO A 273 -5.68 5.22 16.03
C PRO A 273 -7.20 5.35 16.01
N ASP A 274 -7.72 6.58 16.04
CA ASP A 274 -9.16 6.86 16.06
C ASP A 274 -9.87 6.47 14.75
N ALA A 275 -9.11 6.20 13.69
CA ALA A 275 -9.61 5.79 12.38
C ALA A 275 -9.03 4.45 11.91
N VAL A 276 -8.52 3.62 12.83
CA VAL A 276 -7.83 2.34 12.49
C VAL A 276 -8.73 1.41 11.69
N GLU A 277 -10.02 1.38 11.95
CA GLU A 277 -11.01 0.51 11.32
C GLU A 277 -11.60 1.07 10.00
N ALA A 278 -11.18 2.27 9.58
CA ALA A 278 -11.76 2.94 8.41
C ALA A 278 -11.48 2.23 7.07
N MET A 279 -10.45 1.38 7.05
CA MET A 279 -10.10 0.52 5.91
C MET A 279 -9.73 -0.86 6.44
N ARG A 280 -10.51 -1.89 6.10
CA ARG A 280 -10.29 -3.25 6.60
C ARG A 280 -10.91 -4.30 5.70
N TYR A 281 -10.47 -5.55 5.85
CA TYR A 281 -11.19 -6.71 5.34
C TYR A 281 -12.13 -7.25 6.41
N ASP A 282 -13.39 -7.49 6.02
CA ASP A 282 -14.38 -8.23 6.80
C ASP A 282 -14.61 -9.58 6.12
N TRP A 283 -14.85 -10.62 6.91
CA TRP A 283 -15.33 -11.88 6.36
C TRP A 283 -16.82 -11.77 6.08
N ASP A 284 -17.24 -12.09 4.87
CA ASP A 284 -18.64 -12.14 4.46
C ASP A 284 -19.13 -13.59 4.51
N ASP A 285 -19.84 -13.94 5.58
CA ASP A 285 -20.39 -15.28 5.78
C ASP A 285 -21.43 -15.67 4.71
N THR A 286 -22.12 -14.68 4.12
CA THR A 286 -23.14 -14.93 3.09
C THR A 286 -22.51 -15.42 1.79
N HIS A 287 -21.36 -14.86 1.41
CA HIS A 287 -20.68 -15.18 0.17
C HIS A 287 -19.43 -16.06 0.36
N GLY A 288 -19.04 -16.35 1.61
CA GLY A 288 -17.84 -17.13 1.93
C GLY A 288 -16.54 -16.50 1.41
N LYS A 289 -16.42 -15.19 1.49
CA LYS A 289 -15.31 -14.40 0.93
C LYS A 289 -14.89 -13.26 1.84
N PHE A 290 -13.67 -12.80 1.66
CA PHE A 290 -13.28 -11.49 2.19
C PHE A 290 -13.96 -10.36 1.40
N SER A 291 -14.43 -9.35 2.13
CA SER A 291 -15.01 -8.13 1.58
C SER A 291 -14.28 -6.92 2.14
N PHE A 292 -13.83 -6.02 1.27
CA PHE A 292 -13.12 -4.82 1.69
C PHE A 292 -14.07 -3.70 2.08
N PHE A 293 -13.92 -3.19 3.28
CA PHE A 293 -14.61 -2.00 3.76
C PHE A 293 -13.72 -0.78 3.58
N LEU A 294 -14.27 0.27 2.99
CA LEU A 294 -13.64 1.57 2.81
C LEU A 294 -14.60 2.66 3.26
N ASP A 295 -14.27 3.32 4.36
CA ASP A 295 -15.04 4.45 4.87
C ASP A 295 -14.91 5.65 3.92
N ARG A 296 -16.04 6.32 3.70
CA ARG A 296 -16.12 7.52 2.84
C ARG A 296 -15.31 8.71 3.34
N ASP A 297 -14.97 8.74 4.64
CA ASP A 297 -14.28 9.84 5.28
C ASP A 297 -12.75 9.68 5.26
N VAL A 298 -12.24 8.52 4.81
CA VAL A 298 -10.80 8.23 4.65
C VAL A 298 -10.03 9.37 3.95
N PRO A 299 -10.51 9.97 2.85
CA PRO A 299 -9.80 11.07 2.21
C PRO A 299 -9.55 12.27 3.13
N TYR A 300 -10.53 12.59 3.98
CA TYR A 300 -10.44 13.71 4.93
C TYR A 300 -9.52 13.38 6.10
N VAL A 301 -9.62 12.17 6.64
CA VAL A 301 -8.75 11.68 7.72
C VAL A 301 -7.29 11.74 7.30
N VAL A 302 -6.97 11.18 6.12
CA VAL A 302 -5.61 11.19 5.57
C VAL A 302 -5.13 12.61 5.28
N GLY A 303 -5.96 13.42 4.64
CA GLY A 303 -5.62 14.81 4.30
C GLY A 303 -5.27 15.64 5.53
N ALA A 304 -6.06 15.54 6.59
CA ALA A 304 -5.86 16.29 7.83
C ALA A 304 -4.52 16.03 8.53
N HIS A 305 -3.93 14.84 8.30
CA HIS A 305 -2.66 14.45 8.91
C HIS A 305 -1.46 14.51 7.95
N ALA A 306 -1.69 14.80 6.66
CA ALA A 306 -0.63 14.81 5.65
C ALA A 306 0.48 15.83 5.96
N GLU A 307 0.10 17.02 6.42
CA GLU A 307 1.03 18.09 6.76
C GLU A 307 1.98 17.69 7.89
N GLU A 308 1.44 17.18 9.00
CA GLU A 308 2.22 16.78 10.17
C GLU A 308 3.27 15.71 9.82
N VAL A 309 2.90 14.71 8.99
CA VAL A 309 3.81 13.62 8.62
C VAL A 309 4.95 14.13 7.73
N VAL A 310 4.64 15.02 6.78
CA VAL A 310 5.66 15.64 5.91
C VAL A 310 6.58 16.55 6.72
N ASP A 311 6.04 17.37 7.63
CA ASP A 311 6.87 18.23 8.47
C ASP A 311 7.78 17.41 9.37
N ARG A 312 7.30 16.28 9.92
CA ARG A 312 8.12 15.32 10.67
C ARG A 312 9.21 14.70 9.80
N LEU A 313 8.91 14.36 8.53
CA LEU A 313 9.90 13.84 7.58
C LEU A 313 11.03 14.86 7.35
N LEU A 314 10.68 16.15 7.21
CA LEU A 314 11.63 17.22 6.90
C LEU A 314 12.34 17.80 8.14
N THR A 315 11.84 17.55 9.36
CA THR A 315 12.43 18.07 10.60
C THR A 315 13.90 17.72 10.73
N GLY A 316 14.77 18.73 10.91
CA GLY A 316 16.23 18.54 11.06
C GLY A 316 17.01 18.28 9.77
N THR A 317 16.35 18.32 8.60
CA THR A 317 17.03 18.19 7.29
C THR A 317 17.49 19.54 6.73
N GLY A 318 16.97 20.65 7.24
CA GLY A 318 17.16 22.00 6.66
C GLY A 318 16.24 22.28 5.47
N LEU A 319 15.46 21.30 5.01
CA LEU A 319 14.51 21.44 3.89
C LEU A 319 13.14 21.89 4.38
N ARG A 320 12.43 22.62 3.51
CA ARG A 320 11.03 23.00 3.66
C ARG A 320 10.22 22.42 2.49
N ARG A 321 8.90 22.38 2.60
CA ARG A 321 8.01 21.87 1.54
C ARG A 321 8.26 22.50 0.15
N PRO A 322 8.52 23.82 0.01
CA PRO A 322 8.84 24.41 -1.28
C PRO A 322 10.16 23.92 -1.92
N ASP A 323 11.06 23.34 -1.11
CA ASP A 323 12.33 22.80 -1.59
C ASP A 323 12.17 21.40 -2.22
N ILE A 324 10.96 20.82 -2.14
CA ILE A 324 10.62 19.51 -2.71
C ILE A 324 10.13 19.68 -4.14
N ALA A 325 10.95 19.25 -5.08
CA ALA A 325 10.69 19.35 -6.53
C ALA A 325 9.65 18.31 -7.00
N HIS A 326 9.63 17.11 -6.40
CA HIS A 326 8.85 15.98 -6.89
C HIS A 326 8.00 15.37 -5.77
N TRP A 327 6.70 15.16 -6.08
CA TRP A 327 5.73 14.58 -5.15
C TRP A 327 5.10 13.33 -5.77
N LEU A 328 5.41 12.17 -5.20
CA LEU A 328 4.90 10.88 -5.64
C LEU A 328 3.97 10.32 -4.57
N VAL A 329 2.72 10.75 -4.65
CA VAL A 329 1.66 10.39 -3.70
C VAL A 329 0.96 9.12 -4.21
N HIS A 330 0.49 8.28 -3.30
CA HIS A 330 -0.35 7.12 -3.62
C HIS A 330 -1.59 7.50 -4.42
N SER A 331 -1.86 6.80 -5.51
CA SER A 331 -3.06 7.00 -6.34
C SER A 331 -4.32 6.36 -5.71
N GLY A 332 -4.58 6.68 -4.44
CA GLY A 332 -5.64 6.09 -3.62
C GLY A 332 -7.07 6.41 -4.07
N GLY A 333 -7.23 7.35 -5.01
CA GLY A 333 -8.49 7.84 -5.56
C GLY A 333 -8.48 9.35 -5.66
N LYS A 334 -9.38 9.90 -6.52
CA LYS A 334 -9.44 11.35 -6.78
C LYS A 334 -9.53 12.19 -5.50
N LYS A 335 -10.45 11.82 -4.59
CA LYS A 335 -10.66 12.57 -3.33
C LYS A 335 -9.45 12.52 -2.40
N VAL A 336 -8.71 11.40 -2.37
CA VAL A 336 -7.49 11.26 -1.58
C VAL A 336 -6.40 12.19 -2.13
N ILE A 337 -6.18 12.16 -3.45
CA ILE A 337 -5.20 13.04 -4.11
C ILE A 337 -5.57 14.52 -3.90
N ASP A 338 -6.83 14.87 -4.07
CA ASP A 338 -7.30 16.26 -3.88
C ASP A 338 -7.14 16.73 -2.43
N SER A 339 -7.43 15.86 -1.45
CA SER A 339 -7.28 16.18 -0.03
C SER A 339 -5.80 16.41 0.35
N VAL A 340 -4.91 15.50 -0.06
CA VAL A 340 -3.46 15.66 0.15
C VAL A 340 -2.94 16.94 -0.52
N LYS A 341 -3.34 17.15 -1.78
CA LYS A 341 -2.96 18.34 -2.55
C LYS A 341 -3.34 19.63 -1.84
N VAL A 342 -4.58 19.73 -1.35
CA VAL A 342 -5.08 20.94 -0.65
C VAL A 342 -4.33 21.15 0.66
N ASN A 343 -4.19 20.13 1.49
CA ASN A 343 -3.56 20.25 2.81
C ASN A 343 -2.04 20.54 2.73
N LEU A 344 -1.35 20.05 1.69
CA LEU A 344 0.07 20.32 1.50
C LEU A 344 0.33 21.57 0.62
N GLY A 345 -0.71 22.21 0.09
CA GLY A 345 -0.57 23.37 -0.81
C GLY A 345 0.07 23.03 -2.16
N LEU A 346 -0.13 21.79 -2.66
CA LEU A 346 0.49 21.33 -3.90
C LEU A 346 -0.28 21.80 -5.14
N SER A 347 0.45 22.15 -6.18
CA SER A 347 -0.16 22.45 -7.48
C SER A 347 -0.64 21.16 -8.19
N PRO A 348 -1.57 21.25 -9.14
CA PRO A 348 -1.94 20.11 -10.00
C PRO A 348 -0.72 19.50 -10.72
N HIS A 349 0.25 20.32 -11.09
CA HIS A 349 1.49 19.86 -11.74
C HIS A 349 2.35 19.01 -10.79
N ALA A 350 2.41 19.33 -9.50
CA ALA A 350 3.19 18.58 -8.52
C ALA A 350 2.72 17.12 -8.40
N VAL A 351 1.42 16.86 -8.53
CA VAL A 351 0.82 15.51 -8.43
C VAL A 351 0.44 14.89 -9.79
N ARG A 352 1.00 15.41 -10.91
CA ARG A 352 0.64 14.98 -12.28
C ARG A 352 0.87 13.50 -12.52
N HIS A 353 1.96 12.94 -12.00
CA HIS A 353 2.28 11.51 -12.16
C HIS A 353 1.30 10.65 -11.40
N THR A 354 0.99 11.00 -10.14
CA THR A 354 -0.02 10.34 -9.32
C THR A 354 -1.40 10.36 -9.99
N THR A 355 -1.82 11.53 -10.49
CA THR A 355 -3.10 11.68 -11.21
C THR A 355 -3.11 10.87 -12.51
N GLY A 356 -1.97 10.85 -13.22
CA GLY A 356 -1.80 10.04 -14.43
C GLY A 356 -1.87 8.54 -14.15
N VAL A 357 -1.26 8.06 -13.05
CA VAL A 357 -1.36 6.65 -12.63
C VAL A 357 -2.82 6.30 -12.29
N LEU A 358 -3.51 7.13 -11.52
CA LEU A 358 -4.92 6.90 -11.21
C LEU A 358 -5.77 6.81 -12.48
N ARG A 359 -5.57 7.73 -13.43
CA ARG A 359 -6.31 7.75 -14.69
C ARG A 359 -6.12 6.49 -15.53
N ASP A 360 -4.88 6.02 -15.66
CA ASP A 360 -4.49 5.01 -16.66
C ASP A 360 -4.44 3.59 -16.09
N TYR A 361 -4.37 3.44 -14.75
CA TYR A 361 -4.24 2.15 -14.07
C TYR A 361 -5.23 1.96 -12.91
N GLY A 362 -5.84 3.04 -12.41
CA GLY A 362 -6.60 3.02 -11.16
C GLY A 362 -5.69 3.00 -9.93
N ASN A 363 -6.22 2.51 -8.82
CA ASN A 363 -5.47 2.29 -7.59
C ASN A 363 -4.80 0.91 -7.62
N LEU A 364 -3.49 0.87 -7.70
CA LEU A 364 -2.67 -0.34 -7.72
C LEU A 364 -2.17 -0.73 -6.32
N SER A 365 -2.92 -0.36 -5.29
CA SER A 365 -2.62 -0.66 -3.90
C SER A 365 -1.16 -0.30 -3.52
N SER A 366 -0.38 -1.23 -2.97
CA SER A 366 0.97 -1.00 -2.44
C SER A 366 2.00 -0.54 -3.48
N GLY A 367 1.79 -0.84 -4.76
CA GLY A 367 2.72 -0.52 -5.85
C GLY A 367 2.50 0.84 -6.52
N SER A 368 1.38 1.52 -6.26
CA SER A 368 0.96 2.73 -7.01
C SER A 368 2.02 3.83 -7.11
N PHE A 369 2.75 4.09 -6.01
CA PHE A 369 3.76 5.15 -5.98
C PHE A 369 4.98 4.83 -6.86
N LEU A 370 5.29 3.56 -7.08
CA LEU A 370 6.37 3.13 -7.99
C LEU A 370 6.00 3.30 -9.47
N PHE A 371 4.72 3.15 -9.84
CA PHE A 371 4.25 3.55 -11.16
C PHE A 371 4.39 5.07 -11.37
N SER A 372 4.15 5.87 -10.33
CA SER A 372 4.39 7.31 -10.39
C SER A 372 5.88 7.64 -10.46
N TYR A 373 6.74 6.85 -9.77
CA TYR A 373 8.20 6.96 -9.85
C TYR A 373 8.70 6.67 -11.27
N GLU A 374 8.25 5.57 -11.88
CA GLU A 374 8.59 5.24 -13.27
C GLU A 374 8.23 6.36 -14.24
N ARG A 375 7.01 6.91 -14.16
CA ARG A 375 6.58 8.05 -14.99
C ARG A 375 7.45 9.29 -14.79
N LEU A 376 7.85 9.58 -13.55
CA LEU A 376 8.73 10.70 -13.25
C LEU A 376 10.09 10.51 -13.94
N MET A 377 10.66 9.31 -13.83
CA MET A 377 11.96 9.02 -14.46
C MET A 377 11.88 9.05 -15.99
N GLU A 378 10.81 8.51 -16.58
CA GLU A 378 10.56 8.53 -18.01
C GLU A 378 10.28 9.94 -18.58
N GLU A 379 9.78 10.87 -17.76
CA GLU A 379 9.64 12.27 -18.15
C GLU A 379 10.99 12.95 -18.41
N GLY A 380 12.07 12.44 -17.81
CA GLY A 380 13.45 12.93 -18.01
C GLY A 380 13.69 14.35 -17.49
N ARG A 381 12.93 14.79 -16.48
CA ARG A 381 13.05 16.15 -15.91
C ARG A 381 13.70 16.20 -14.55
N VAL A 382 13.99 15.04 -13.98
CA VAL A 382 14.69 14.96 -12.69
C VAL A 382 16.11 15.46 -12.87
N ARG A 383 16.55 16.30 -11.97
CA ARG A 383 17.91 16.87 -11.96
C ARG A 383 18.67 16.38 -10.75
N ARG A 384 19.97 16.29 -10.89
CA ARG A 384 20.85 16.00 -9.75
C ARG A 384 20.71 17.10 -8.67
N GLY A 385 20.48 16.66 -7.42
CA GLY A 385 20.20 17.56 -6.29
C GLY A 385 18.72 17.81 -6.03
N ASP A 386 17.81 17.40 -6.93
CA ASP A 386 16.37 17.50 -6.67
C ASP A 386 15.98 16.62 -5.47
N TYR A 387 15.05 17.15 -4.67
CA TYR A 387 14.42 16.40 -3.59
C TYR A 387 13.01 15.99 -3.96
N GLY A 388 12.64 14.78 -3.55
CA GLY A 388 11.28 14.26 -3.70
C GLY A 388 10.74 13.65 -2.42
N VAL A 389 9.42 13.67 -2.31
CA VAL A 389 8.67 12.98 -1.27
C VAL A 389 7.83 11.88 -1.90
N LEU A 390 8.09 10.63 -1.47
CA LEU A 390 7.21 9.51 -1.69
C LEU A 390 6.22 9.48 -0.52
N MET A 391 4.93 9.30 -0.79
CA MET A 391 3.90 9.29 0.23
C MET A 391 2.82 8.25 -0.09
N THR A 392 2.59 7.34 0.84
CA THR A 392 1.53 6.34 0.73
C THR A 392 0.63 6.36 1.96
N MET A 393 -0.59 5.86 1.80
CA MET A 393 -1.56 5.74 2.88
C MET A 393 -2.40 4.48 2.69
N GLY A 394 -2.85 3.90 3.81
CA GLY A 394 -3.58 2.63 3.76
C GLY A 394 -4.25 2.24 5.08
N PRO A 395 -4.69 0.99 5.19
CA PRO A 395 -5.30 0.40 6.37
C PRO A 395 -4.56 0.72 7.67
N GLY A 396 -5.32 0.76 8.75
CA GLY A 396 -4.86 1.35 10.01
C GLY A 396 -4.85 2.87 9.98
N SER A 397 -5.41 3.48 8.90
CA SER A 397 -5.31 4.91 8.60
C SER A 397 -3.87 5.41 8.76
N THR A 398 -2.94 4.64 8.18
CA THR A 398 -1.50 4.87 8.27
C THR A 398 -1.02 5.70 7.09
N ILE A 399 -0.13 6.64 7.35
CA ILE A 399 0.58 7.44 6.34
C ILE A 399 2.07 7.14 6.45
N GLU A 400 2.67 6.71 5.36
CA GLU A 400 4.11 6.48 5.22
C GLU A 400 4.72 7.51 4.28
N THR A 401 5.89 8.01 4.61
CA THR A 401 6.63 8.95 3.76
C THR A 401 8.10 8.59 3.68
N ALA A 402 8.73 8.90 2.54
CA ALA A 402 10.18 8.82 2.37
C ALA A 402 10.69 10.06 1.63
N LEU A 403 11.85 10.54 2.05
CA LEU A 403 12.60 11.59 1.38
C LEU A 403 13.63 10.95 0.47
N VAL A 404 13.62 11.32 -0.79
CA VAL A 404 14.57 10.89 -1.80
C VAL A 404 15.32 12.09 -2.36
N GLN A 405 16.59 11.91 -2.72
CA GLN A 405 17.41 12.88 -3.45
C GLN A 405 18.01 12.21 -4.68
N TRP A 406 17.92 12.90 -5.80
CA TRP A 406 18.54 12.48 -7.06
C TRP A 406 19.87 13.14 -7.35
#